data_4d66430260fd78ab85ff6e0ce73236af
#
_entry.id   4d66430260fd78ab85ff6e0ce73236af
#
_cell.length_a   1.000
_cell.length_b   1.000
_cell.length_c   1.000
_cell.angle_alpha   90.00
_cell.angle_beta   90.00
_cell.angle_gamma   90.00
#
_symmetry.space_group_name_H-M   'P 1'
#
loop_
_entity.id
_entity.type
_entity.pdbx_description
1 polymer ?
#
loop_
_entity_poly.entity_id
_entity_poly.type
_entity_poly.pdbx_seq_one_letter_code
_entity_poly.pdbx_strand_id
1 'polypeptide(L)'
;MGKYINILDDLTINKIAAGEVVERPSSVVKELLENAIDSGATQVVVDITDGGKKCIKISDNGGGILSSEVEKCFLRHATSKIKSIDDLFDLYSLGFRGEALASISAVSNIEMVTKTKEEMIGTKIVLSGSKIIKKEPVGTKDGTTITVKDLFFNTPVRAKFLKSTHAETINISDLINKLAIGNPNVRLKYINNSKLMLNTPGDNKLISVIRSIYGKEITDNLIEVDYEDEKIKISGYIGNCLLYTSPSPR
;
A
#
# COMPACT_ATOMS: atom_id res chain seq x y z
N MET A 1 23.63 -33.27 -10.70
CA MET A 1 23.61 -31.88 -10.19
C MET A 1 24.90 -31.64 -9.43
N GLY A 2 25.66 -30.61 -9.81
CA GLY A 2 26.98 -30.33 -9.25
C GLY A 2 26.90 -29.98 -7.78
N LYS A 3 27.87 -30.46 -7.02
CA LYS A 3 28.02 -30.22 -5.57
C LYS A 3 28.68 -28.87 -5.24
N TYR A 4 28.70 -27.90 -6.16
CA TYR A 4 29.40 -26.64 -5.96
C TYR A 4 28.44 -25.54 -5.52
N ILE A 5 28.86 -24.79 -4.50
CA ILE A 5 28.15 -23.58 -4.06
C ILE A 5 28.51 -22.45 -5.01
N ASN A 6 27.49 -21.82 -5.61
CA ASN A 6 27.66 -20.68 -6.52
C ASN A 6 27.14 -19.41 -5.88
N ILE A 7 27.81 -18.29 -6.10
CA ILE A 7 27.30 -16.95 -5.78
C ILE A 7 26.30 -16.56 -6.87
N LEU A 8 25.10 -16.16 -6.47
CA LEU A 8 24.05 -15.74 -7.39
C LEU A 8 24.32 -14.29 -7.85
N ASP A 9 23.88 -13.98 -9.07
CA ASP A 9 23.89 -12.62 -9.58
C ASP A 9 22.81 -11.76 -8.89
N ASP A 10 23.01 -10.44 -8.90
CA ASP A 10 22.14 -9.48 -8.21
C ASP A 10 20.68 -9.54 -8.68
N LEU A 11 20.42 -9.81 -9.96
CA LEU A 11 19.07 -9.95 -10.51
C LEU A 11 18.36 -11.17 -9.91
N THR A 12 19.08 -12.28 -9.78
CA THR A 12 18.56 -13.50 -9.16
C THR A 12 18.32 -13.30 -7.67
N ILE A 13 19.28 -12.67 -6.96
CA ILE A 13 19.13 -12.31 -5.53
C ILE A 13 17.90 -11.42 -5.33
N ASN A 14 17.74 -10.37 -6.15
CA ASN A 14 16.60 -9.46 -6.06
C ASN A 14 15.26 -10.17 -6.31
N LYS A 15 15.18 -11.09 -7.26
CA LYS A 15 13.98 -11.89 -7.49
C LYS A 15 13.65 -12.84 -6.35
N ILE A 16 14.66 -13.45 -5.71
CA ILE A 16 14.45 -14.33 -4.55
C ILE A 16 13.92 -13.50 -3.38
N ALA A 17 14.61 -12.43 -3.01
CA ALA A 17 14.23 -11.55 -1.91
C ALA A 17 12.88 -10.84 -2.14
N ALA A 18 12.56 -10.47 -3.38
CA ALA A 18 11.23 -9.98 -3.71
C ALA A 18 10.11 -10.98 -3.36
N GLY A 19 10.42 -12.28 -3.23
CA GLY A 19 9.46 -13.28 -2.83
C GLY A 19 9.08 -13.24 -1.35
N GLU A 20 9.93 -12.71 -0.52
CA GLU A 20 9.67 -12.56 0.91
C GLU A 20 8.80 -11.33 1.20
N VAL A 21 8.86 -10.31 0.32
CA VAL A 21 8.12 -9.05 0.48
C VAL A 21 6.85 -9.04 -0.37
N VAL A 22 6.92 -9.53 -1.60
CA VAL A 22 5.84 -9.50 -2.60
C VAL A 22 5.38 -10.91 -2.93
N GLU A 23 4.43 -11.43 -2.17
CA GLU A 23 3.83 -12.74 -2.43
C GLU A 23 2.63 -12.67 -3.38
N ARG A 24 1.87 -11.56 -3.32
CA ARG A 24 0.60 -11.37 -4.04
C ARG A 24 0.27 -9.89 -4.27
N PRO A 25 -0.77 -9.58 -5.07
CA PRO A 25 -1.18 -8.19 -5.32
C PRO A 25 -1.50 -7.39 -4.05
N SER A 26 -2.12 -8.00 -3.04
CA SER A 26 -2.42 -7.31 -1.77
C SER A 26 -1.16 -6.90 -1.00
N SER A 27 -0.04 -7.64 -1.12
CA SER A 27 1.25 -7.23 -0.53
C SER A 27 1.76 -5.92 -1.19
N VAL A 28 1.64 -5.81 -2.51
CA VAL A 28 1.99 -4.58 -3.24
C VAL A 28 1.13 -3.41 -2.80
N VAL A 29 -0.20 -3.61 -2.73
CA VAL A 29 -1.14 -2.56 -2.27
C VAL A 29 -0.81 -2.13 -0.85
N LYS A 30 -0.51 -3.09 0.05
CA LYS A 30 -0.14 -2.81 1.43
C LYS A 30 1.06 -1.86 1.50
N GLU A 31 2.18 -2.27 0.93
CA GLU A 31 3.43 -1.51 0.99
C GLU A 31 3.29 -0.10 0.38
N LEU A 32 2.63 0.02 -0.78
CA LEU A 32 2.47 1.31 -1.44
C LEU A 32 1.48 2.22 -0.69
N LEU A 33 0.40 1.67 -0.13
CA LEU A 33 -0.59 2.44 0.64
C LEU A 33 0.00 2.90 1.98
N GLU A 34 0.75 2.05 2.68
CA GLU A 34 1.49 2.42 3.89
C GLU A 34 2.52 3.53 3.61
N ASN A 35 3.26 3.44 2.49
CA ASN A 35 4.17 4.52 2.08
C ASN A 35 3.45 5.84 1.79
N ALA A 36 2.27 5.79 1.15
CA ALA A 36 1.46 6.98 0.91
C ALA A 36 0.99 7.62 2.22
N ILE A 37 0.55 6.82 3.20
CA ILE A 37 0.15 7.30 4.53
C ILE A 37 1.35 7.90 5.27
N ASP A 38 2.48 7.20 5.30
CA ASP A 38 3.72 7.64 5.96
C ASP A 38 4.30 8.92 5.36
N SER A 39 3.99 9.23 4.08
CA SER A 39 4.39 10.49 3.43
C SER A 39 3.56 11.71 3.88
N GLY A 40 2.63 11.53 4.84
CA GLY A 40 1.75 12.57 5.34
C GLY A 40 0.59 12.88 4.38
N ALA A 41 0.21 11.93 3.53
CA ALA A 41 -0.91 12.11 2.62
C ALA A 41 -2.24 12.26 3.39
N THR A 42 -3.06 13.21 2.98
CA THR A 42 -4.44 13.38 3.45
C THR A 42 -5.45 12.76 2.50
N GLN A 43 -5.03 12.43 1.28
CA GLN A 43 -5.85 11.76 0.26
C GLN A 43 -5.03 10.70 -0.46
N VAL A 44 -5.59 9.50 -0.55
CA VAL A 44 -5.01 8.39 -1.31
C VAL A 44 -6.07 7.76 -2.20
N VAL A 45 -5.71 7.51 -3.46
CA VAL A 45 -6.54 6.79 -4.43
C VAL A 45 -5.85 5.48 -4.78
N VAL A 46 -6.53 4.37 -4.56
CA VAL A 46 -6.12 3.03 -4.97
C VAL A 46 -7.01 2.60 -6.14
N ASP A 47 -6.42 2.30 -7.29
CA ASP A 47 -7.13 1.80 -8.47
C ASP A 47 -6.50 0.50 -8.93
N ILE A 48 -7.28 -0.57 -8.99
CA ILE A 48 -6.81 -1.88 -9.42
C ILE A 48 -7.59 -2.42 -10.62
N THR A 49 -6.90 -3.23 -11.41
CA THR A 49 -7.50 -3.96 -12.53
C THR A 49 -7.13 -5.43 -12.44
N ASP A 50 -8.11 -6.31 -12.69
CA ASP A 50 -7.93 -7.77 -12.67
C ASP A 50 -7.37 -8.28 -11.35
N GLY A 51 -7.96 -7.85 -10.20
CA GLY A 51 -7.49 -8.24 -8.86
C GLY A 51 -6.06 -7.79 -8.56
N GLY A 52 -5.59 -6.72 -9.20
CA GLY A 52 -4.23 -6.20 -9.06
C GLY A 52 -3.16 -6.94 -9.86
N LYS A 53 -3.52 -7.98 -10.61
CA LYS A 53 -2.57 -8.73 -11.45
C LYS A 53 -2.11 -7.92 -12.66
N LYS A 54 -3.06 -7.25 -13.32
CA LYS A 54 -2.80 -6.43 -14.51
C LYS A 54 -2.29 -5.05 -14.17
N CYS A 55 -2.93 -4.40 -13.20
CA CYS A 55 -2.56 -3.05 -12.81
C CYS A 55 -2.93 -2.78 -11.34
N ILE A 56 -1.99 -2.14 -10.63
CA ILE A 56 -2.20 -1.50 -9.33
C ILE A 56 -1.69 -0.08 -9.48
N LYS A 57 -2.55 0.91 -9.27
CA LYS A 57 -2.18 2.32 -9.28
C LYS A 57 -2.54 2.94 -7.94
N ILE A 58 -1.57 3.56 -7.30
CA ILE A 58 -1.77 4.30 -6.05
C ILE A 58 -1.28 5.73 -6.27
N SER A 59 -2.15 6.69 -5.94
CA SER A 59 -1.88 8.12 -6.05
C SER A 59 -2.18 8.77 -4.72
N ASP A 60 -1.25 9.56 -4.22
CA ASP A 60 -1.34 10.32 -2.98
C ASP A 60 -1.03 11.80 -3.21
N ASN A 61 -1.36 12.62 -2.23
CA ASN A 61 -1.04 14.04 -2.14
C ASN A 61 -0.04 14.33 -1.00
N GLY A 62 0.81 13.36 -0.66
CA GLY A 62 1.81 13.48 0.38
C GLY A 62 3.02 14.34 0.00
N GLY A 63 4.12 14.17 0.71
CA GLY A 63 5.34 14.97 0.55
C GLY A 63 6.04 14.85 -0.80
N GLY A 64 5.77 13.80 -1.57
CA GLY A 64 6.50 13.50 -2.81
C GLY A 64 7.92 12.99 -2.55
N ILE A 65 8.68 12.80 -3.64
CA ILE A 65 10.08 12.37 -3.61
C ILE A 65 10.89 13.34 -4.46
N LEU A 66 12.01 13.85 -3.92
CA LEU A 66 12.91 14.74 -4.63
C LEU A 66 13.47 14.08 -5.90
N SER A 67 13.61 14.83 -6.98
CA SER A 67 14.12 14.34 -8.27
C SER A 67 15.50 13.69 -8.17
N SER A 68 16.33 14.15 -7.23
CA SER A 68 17.65 13.58 -6.90
C SER A 68 17.57 12.24 -6.18
N GLU A 69 16.44 11.92 -5.52
CA GLU A 69 16.25 10.71 -4.70
C GLU A 69 15.40 9.64 -5.40
N VAL A 70 14.72 9.99 -6.50
CA VAL A 70 13.79 9.10 -7.21
C VAL A 70 14.42 7.75 -7.61
N GLU A 71 15.69 7.73 -8.02
CA GLU A 71 16.37 6.48 -8.38
C GLU A 71 16.76 5.68 -7.14
N LYS A 72 17.16 6.37 -6.08
CA LYS A 72 17.60 5.74 -4.83
C LYS A 72 16.48 4.98 -4.14
N CYS A 73 15.21 5.43 -4.27
CA CYS A 73 14.09 4.74 -3.63
C CYS A 73 13.83 3.33 -4.18
N PHE A 74 14.43 2.97 -5.33
CA PHE A 74 14.39 1.62 -5.91
C PHE A 74 15.62 0.77 -5.56
N LEU A 75 16.57 1.31 -4.79
CA LEU A 75 17.69 0.54 -4.26
C LEU A 75 17.26 -0.19 -2.99
N ARG A 76 17.87 -1.35 -2.74
CA ARG A 76 17.64 -2.11 -1.50
C ARG A 76 18.24 -1.37 -0.31
N HIS A 77 17.55 -1.48 0.83
CA HIS A 77 17.95 -0.83 2.09
C HIS A 77 17.97 0.70 2.02
N ALA A 78 17.32 1.29 1.00
CA ALA A 78 17.16 2.72 0.90
C ALA A 78 15.87 3.16 1.61
N THR A 79 16.01 3.86 2.72
CA THR A 79 14.89 4.36 3.53
C THR A 79 15.20 5.76 4.06
N SER A 80 14.18 6.60 4.14
CA SER A 80 14.24 7.89 4.81
C SER A 80 13.72 7.85 6.25
N LYS A 81 13.23 6.67 6.71
CA LYS A 81 12.44 6.52 7.94
C LYS A 81 13.29 6.16 9.16
N ILE A 82 14.46 5.54 8.95
CA ILE A 82 15.43 5.21 10.01
C ILE A 82 16.84 5.55 9.53
N LYS A 83 17.70 5.96 10.44
CA LYS A 83 19.13 6.25 10.20
C LYS A 83 20.04 5.36 11.03
N SER A 84 19.60 4.92 12.18
CA SER A 84 20.36 4.11 13.13
C SER A 84 19.52 2.97 13.71
N ILE A 85 20.17 2.07 14.42
CA ILE A 85 19.50 0.96 15.11
C ILE A 85 18.63 1.47 16.27
N ASP A 86 18.97 2.61 16.85
CA ASP A 86 18.24 3.21 17.96
C ASP A 86 16.86 3.71 17.53
N ASP A 87 16.71 4.12 16.27
CA ASP A 87 15.43 4.54 15.69
C ASP A 87 14.38 3.40 15.64
N LEU A 88 14.82 2.13 15.81
CA LEU A 88 13.91 0.98 15.85
C LEU A 88 13.05 0.93 17.13
N PHE A 89 13.49 1.61 18.20
CA PHE A 89 12.74 1.66 19.46
C PHE A 89 11.65 2.73 19.47
N ASP A 90 11.72 3.70 18.51
CA ASP A 90 10.79 4.83 18.39
C ASP A 90 10.16 4.92 16.99
N LEU A 91 9.71 3.78 16.46
CA LEU A 91 9.09 3.70 15.13
C LEU A 91 7.65 4.18 15.16
N TYR A 92 7.37 5.29 14.47
CA TYR A 92 6.02 5.82 14.22
C TYR A 92 5.52 5.56 12.80
N SER A 93 6.37 5.03 11.90
CA SER A 93 6.00 4.72 10.52
C SER A 93 5.50 3.28 10.38
N LEU A 94 4.56 3.05 9.44
CA LEU A 94 4.02 1.74 9.12
C LEU A 94 5.05 0.83 8.44
N GLY A 95 6.00 1.40 7.66
CA GLY A 95 7.09 0.70 7.00
C GLY A 95 8.44 1.35 7.28
N PHE A 96 9.54 0.57 7.35
CA PHE A 96 10.88 1.09 7.65
C PHE A 96 12.03 0.37 6.93
N ARG A 97 11.81 -0.79 6.31
CA ARG A 97 12.88 -1.68 5.82
C ARG A 97 13.59 -1.21 4.55
N GLY A 98 13.00 -0.27 3.80
CA GLY A 98 13.60 0.23 2.55
C GLY A 98 13.73 -0.83 1.44
N GLU A 99 12.85 -1.83 1.42
CA GLU A 99 12.92 -2.94 0.46
C GLU A 99 11.68 -3.03 -0.45
N ALA A 100 10.59 -2.36 -0.11
CA ALA A 100 9.31 -2.52 -0.80
C ALA A 100 9.39 -2.15 -2.28
N LEU A 101 9.82 -0.93 -2.62
CA LEU A 101 9.91 -0.47 -4.02
C LEU A 101 10.93 -1.27 -4.82
N ALA A 102 12.08 -1.61 -4.23
CA ALA A 102 13.09 -2.46 -4.85
C ALA A 102 12.52 -3.84 -5.20
N SER A 103 11.81 -4.47 -4.24
CA SER A 103 11.19 -5.78 -4.42
C SER A 103 10.06 -5.78 -5.44
N ILE A 104 9.19 -4.75 -5.41
CA ILE A 104 8.09 -4.62 -6.39
C ILE A 104 8.66 -4.42 -7.79
N SER A 105 9.69 -3.55 -7.95
CA SER A 105 10.32 -3.28 -9.25
C SER A 105 10.97 -4.52 -9.86
N ALA A 106 11.52 -5.41 -9.04
CA ALA A 106 12.18 -6.63 -9.51
C ALA A 106 11.22 -7.60 -10.22
N VAL A 107 9.92 -7.57 -9.89
CA VAL A 107 8.93 -8.53 -10.39
C VAL A 107 7.78 -7.89 -11.18
N SER A 108 7.90 -6.61 -11.54
CA SER A 108 6.85 -5.87 -12.25
C SER A 108 7.40 -4.79 -13.17
N ASN A 109 6.51 -4.17 -13.94
CA ASN A 109 6.76 -2.93 -14.67
C ASN A 109 6.22 -1.76 -13.83
N ILE A 110 7.06 -0.77 -13.52
CA ILE A 110 6.69 0.38 -12.70
C ILE A 110 6.76 1.67 -13.52
N GLU A 111 5.74 2.49 -13.36
CA GLU A 111 5.76 3.90 -13.71
C GLU A 111 5.51 4.70 -12.42
N MET A 112 6.43 5.57 -12.04
CA MET A 112 6.27 6.49 -10.92
C MET A 112 6.36 7.93 -11.42
N VAL A 113 5.42 8.75 -10.96
CA VAL A 113 5.40 10.20 -11.17
C VAL A 113 5.34 10.84 -9.79
N THR A 114 6.28 11.71 -9.48
CA THR A 114 6.36 12.34 -8.15
C THR A 114 6.83 13.77 -8.24
N LYS A 115 6.41 14.58 -7.29
CA LYS A 115 6.84 15.98 -7.14
C LYS A 115 6.73 16.38 -5.67
N THR A 116 7.75 17.06 -5.17
CA THR A 116 7.70 17.71 -3.86
C THR A 116 7.16 19.15 -4.02
N LYS A 117 6.77 19.77 -2.89
CA LYS A 117 6.28 21.16 -2.89
C LYS A 117 7.36 22.18 -3.28
N GLU A 118 8.62 21.84 -3.02
CA GLU A 118 9.78 22.70 -3.29
C GLU A 118 10.18 22.71 -4.77
N GLU A 119 9.76 21.68 -5.53
CA GLU A 119 10.11 21.55 -6.95
C GLU A 119 9.01 22.13 -7.85
N MET A 120 9.40 22.84 -8.90
CA MET A 120 8.47 23.39 -9.89
C MET A 120 7.98 22.32 -10.89
N ILE A 121 8.83 21.34 -11.18
CA ILE A 121 8.60 20.29 -12.17
C ILE A 121 8.80 18.95 -11.49
N GLY A 122 7.87 18.01 -11.69
CA GLY A 122 7.97 16.66 -11.17
C GLY A 122 8.86 15.77 -12.03
N THR A 123 9.10 14.58 -11.54
CA THR A 123 9.91 13.54 -12.20
C THR A 123 9.05 12.32 -12.49
N LYS A 124 9.14 11.84 -13.73
CA LYS A 124 8.62 10.53 -14.13
C LYS A 124 9.77 9.57 -14.31
N ILE A 125 9.66 8.38 -13.72
CA ILE A 125 10.59 7.27 -13.92
C ILE A 125 9.82 6.01 -14.31
N VAL A 126 10.39 5.24 -15.25
CA VAL A 126 9.84 3.97 -15.72
C VAL A 126 10.87 2.88 -15.52
N LEU A 127 10.47 1.79 -14.88
CA LEU A 127 11.32 0.61 -14.66
C LEU A 127 10.66 -0.66 -15.19
N SER A 128 11.48 -1.62 -15.61
CA SER A 128 11.07 -2.98 -15.96
C SER A 128 12.04 -3.98 -15.35
N GLY A 129 11.59 -4.82 -14.42
CA GLY A 129 12.43 -5.81 -13.75
C GLY A 129 13.67 -5.19 -13.09
N SER A 130 13.51 -4.12 -12.31
CA SER A 130 14.54 -3.29 -11.66
C SER A 130 15.43 -2.46 -12.59
N LYS A 131 15.28 -2.56 -13.90
CA LYS A 131 16.06 -1.73 -14.84
C LYS A 131 15.34 -0.43 -15.13
N ILE A 132 16.02 0.69 -14.95
CA ILE A 132 15.51 2.00 -15.34
C ILE A 132 15.49 2.07 -16.87
N ILE A 133 14.31 2.27 -17.43
CA ILE A 133 14.09 2.41 -18.88
C ILE A 133 14.09 3.88 -19.28
N LYS A 134 13.49 4.74 -18.44
CA LYS A 134 13.34 6.16 -18.73
C LYS A 134 13.22 6.97 -17.45
N LYS A 135 13.82 8.16 -17.46
CA LYS A 135 13.62 9.21 -16.45
C LYS A 135 13.49 10.54 -17.18
N GLU A 136 12.46 11.29 -16.88
CA GLU A 136 12.18 12.57 -17.54
C GLU A 136 11.44 13.54 -16.62
N PRO A 137 11.58 14.86 -16.82
CA PRO A 137 10.74 15.83 -16.14
C PRO A 137 9.30 15.75 -16.66
N VAL A 138 8.33 16.01 -15.78
CA VAL A 138 6.89 15.99 -16.13
C VAL A 138 6.12 16.99 -15.28
N GLY A 139 5.13 17.65 -15.88
CA GLY A 139 4.17 18.47 -15.15
C GLY A 139 3.22 17.57 -14.33
N THR A 140 3.22 17.73 -13.02
CA THR A 140 2.32 16.99 -12.11
C THR A 140 1.99 17.81 -10.87
N LYS A 141 0.99 17.37 -10.11
CA LYS A 141 0.67 17.89 -8.78
C LYS A 141 1.67 17.35 -7.76
N ASP A 142 1.70 17.99 -6.58
CA ASP A 142 2.47 17.50 -5.43
C ASP A 142 1.97 16.12 -4.98
N GLY A 143 2.88 15.28 -4.49
CA GLY A 143 2.62 13.91 -4.07
C GLY A 143 3.23 12.88 -5.01
N THR A 144 2.78 11.62 -4.91
CA THR A 144 3.32 10.52 -5.69
C THR A 144 2.22 9.70 -6.33
N THR A 145 2.44 9.28 -7.57
CA THR A 145 1.62 8.28 -8.26
C THR A 145 2.51 7.15 -8.70
N ILE A 146 2.24 5.95 -8.22
CA ILE A 146 2.93 4.72 -8.62
C ILE A 146 1.94 3.81 -9.33
N THR A 147 2.31 3.37 -10.53
CA THR A 147 1.56 2.40 -11.32
C THR A 147 2.42 1.16 -11.50
N VAL A 148 1.97 0.03 -10.95
CA VAL A 148 2.57 -1.29 -11.07
C VAL A 148 1.76 -2.09 -12.09
N LYS A 149 2.42 -2.57 -13.13
CA LYS A 149 1.79 -3.36 -14.21
C LYS A 149 2.43 -4.73 -14.32
N ASP A 150 1.66 -5.69 -14.79
CA ASP A 150 2.12 -7.03 -15.17
C ASP A 150 2.90 -7.71 -14.04
N LEU A 151 2.32 -7.75 -12.84
CA LEU A 151 2.93 -8.35 -11.66
C LEU A 151 3.33 -9.80 -11.94
N PHE A 152 4.59 -10.14 -11.65
CA PHE A 152 5.22 -11.44 -11.89
C PHE A 152 5.45 -11.80 -13.38
N PHE A 153 5.50 -10.80 -14.30
CA PHE A 153 5.75 -11.04 -15.72
C PHE A 153 7.05 -11.85 -15.98
N ASN A 154 8.06 -11.67 -15.15
CA ASN A 154 9.37 -12.30 -15.25
C ASN A 154 9.59 -13.45 -14.25
N THR A 155 8.53 -13.85 -13.52
CA THR A 155 8.53 -14.97 -12.57
C THR A 155 7.28 -15.85 -12.76
N PRO A 156 7.19 -16.61 -13.88
CA PRO A 156 5.98 -17.31 -14.29
C PRO A 156 5.50 -18.35 -13.27
N VAL A 157 6.41 -18.94 -12.50
CA VAL A 157 6.05 -19.87 -11.43
C VAL A 157 5.20 -19.15 -10.37
N ARG A 158 5.59 -17.95 -9.95
CA ARG A 158 4.80 -17.14 -8.97
C ARG A 158 3.47 -16.71 -9.54
N ALA A 159 3.44 -16.31 -10.81
CA ALA A 159 2.18 -15.95 -11.48
C ALA A 159 1.15 -17.10 -11.45
N LYS A 160 1.59 -18.37 -11.56
CA LYS A 160 0.71 -19.55 -11.46
C LYS A 160 0.15 -19.80 -10.06
N PHE A 161 0.81 -19.34 -9.00
CA PHE A 161 0.34 -19.49 -7.62
C PHE A 161 -0.67 -18.41 -7.19
N LEU A 162 -0.89 -17.37 -8.01
CA LEU A 162 -1.91 -16.38 -7.74
C LEU A 162 -3.30 -17.04 -7.76
N LYS A 163 -4.12 -16.64 -6.78
CA LYS A 163 -5.51 -17.07 -6.69
C LYS A 163 -6.34 -16.48 -7.85
N SER A 164 -7.62 -16.83 -7.90
CA SER A 164 -8.55 -16.22 -8.85
C SER A 164 -8.59 -14.69 -8.67
N THR A 165 -8.92 -13.95 -9.74
CA THR A 165 -9.10 -12.49 -9.69
C THR A 165 -10.05 -12.06 -8.60
N HIS A 166 -11.13 -12.81 -8.39
CA HIS A 166 -12.10 -12.57 -7.33
C HIS A 166 -11.47 -12.69 -5.92
N ALA A 167 -10.73 -13.77 -5.68
CA ALA A 167 -10.08 -13.99 -4.39
C ALA A 167 -8.99 -12.94 -4.08
N GLU A 168 -8.21 -12.52 -5.09
CA GLU A 168 -7.23 -11.45 -4.91
C GLU A 168 -7.91 -10.09 -4.65
N THR A 169 -9.05 -9.83 -5.32
CA THR A 169 -9.87 -8.63 -5.06
C THR A 169 -10.37 -8.58 -3.61
N ILE A 170 -10.87 -9.70 -3.08
CA ILE A 170 -11.32 -9.79 -1.68
C ILE A 170 -10.16 -9.48 -0.74
N ASN A 171 -8.99 -10.11 -0.94
CA ASN A 171 -7.82 -9.86 -0.10
C ASN A 171 -7.39 -8.39 -0.10
N ILE A 172 -7.44 -7.72 -1.26
CA ILE A 172 -7.13 -6.29 -1.37
C ILE A 172 -8.19 -5.45 -0.66
N SER A 173 -9.48 -5.75 -0.86
CA SER A 173 -10.57 -5.01 -0.23
C SER A 173 -10.51 -5.09 1.30
N ASP A 174 -10.26 -6.28 1.85
CA ASP A 174 -10.11 -6.49 3.30
C ASP A 174 -8.92 -5.71 3.87
N LEU A 175 -7.80 -5.70 3.15
CA LEU A 175 -6.62 -4.93 3.52
C LEU A 175 -6.92 -3.42 3.54
N ILE A 176 -7.54 -2.90 2.48
CA ILE A 176 -7.88 -1.49 2.35
C ILE A 176 -8.86 -1.07 3.46
N ASN A 177 -9.87 -1.88 3.77
CA ASN A 177 -10.80 -1.62 4.85
C ASN A 177 -10.08 -1.51 6.21
N LYS A 178 -9.15 -2.41 6.50
CA LYS A 178 -8.34 -2.38 7.75
C LYS A 178 -7.48 -1.12 7.83
N LEU A 179 -6.79 -0.77 6.75
CA LEU A 179 -5.95 0.43 6.71
C LEU A 179 -6.81 1.71 6.80
N ALA A 180 -8.00 1.73 6.20
CA ALA A 180 -8.92 2.85 6.33
C ALA A 180 -9.40 3.04 7.78
N ILE A 181 -9.74 1.96 8.49
CA ILE A 181 -10.14 1.99 9.91
C ILE A 181 -9.00 2.51 10.79
N GLY A 182 -7.76 2.08 10.52
CA GLY A 182 -6.58 2.53 11.26
C GLY A 182 -6.15 3.96 10.96
N ASN A 183 -6.67 4.59 9.88
CA ASN A 183 -6.25 5.93 9.44
C ASN A 183 -7.47 6.80 9.07
N PRO A 184 -8.34 7.14 10.04
CA PRO A 184 -9.58 7.88 9.78
C PRO A 184 -9.35 9.33 9.31
N ASN A 185 -8.15 9.86 9.49
CA ASN A 185 -7.69 11.17 9.02
C ASN A 185 -7.33 11.19 7.53
N VAL A 186 -7.23 10.01 6.88
CA VAL A 186 -6.90 9.91 5.46
C VAL A 186 -8.16 9.63 4.64
N ARG A 187 -8.44 10.48 3.67
CA ARG A 187 -9.46 10.20 2.65
C ARG A 187 -8.95 9.12 1.73
N LEU A 188 -9.56 7.93 1.79
CA LEU A 188 -9.18 6.79 0.97
C LEU A 188 -10.26 6.50 -0.06
N LYS A 189 -9.89 6.50 -1.34
CA LYS A 189 -10.75 6.13 -2.47
C LYS A 189 -10.23 4.85 -3.10
N TYR A 190 -11.05 3.82 -3.13
CA TYR A 190 -10.71 2.53 -3.75
C TYR A 190 -11.60 2.26 -4.96
N ILE A 191 -10.96 1.97 -6.09
CA ILE A 191 -11.57 1.69 -7.37
C ILE A 191 -11.10 0.30 -7.83
N ASN A 192 -12.02 -0.52 -8.31
CA ASN A 192 -11.74 -1.83 -8.90
C ASN A 192 -12.42 -1.95 -10.25
N ASN A 193 -11.65 -2.18 -11.32
CA ASN A 193 -12.16 -2.24 -12.70
C ASN A 193 -13.11 -1.05 -13.02
N SER A 194 -12.65 0.17 -12.73
CA SER A 194 -13.39 1.43 -12.91
C SER A 194 -14.63 1.59 -12.02
N LYS A 195 -14.95 0.64 -11.14
CA LYS A 195 -16.06 0.74 -10.20
C LYS A 195 -15.55 1.24 -8.84
N LEU A 196 -16.21 2.27 -8.30
CA LEU A 196 -15.94 2.75 -6.94
C LEU A 196 -16.41 1.71 -5.92
N MET A 197 -15.48 1.25 -5.07
CA MET A 197 -15.72 0.26 -4.03
C MET A 197 -15.79 0.87 -2.63
N LEU A 198 -14.92 1.87 -2.35
CA LEU A 198 -14.86 2.56 -1.06
C LEU A 198 -14.50 4.03 -1.28
N ASN A 199 -15.07 4.92 -0.47
CA ASN A 199 -14.68 6.32 -0.39
C ASN A 199 -14.91 6.83 1.03
N THR A 200 -13.84 6.95 1.82
CA THR A 200 -13.89 7.50 3.19
C THR A 200 -13.74 9.02 3.16
N PRO A 201 -14.29 9.75 4.14
CA PRO A 201 -14.25 11.21 4.13
C PRO A 201 -12.88 11.80 4.52
N GLY A 202 -12.08 11.11 5.36
CA GLY A 202 -10.82 11.64 5.91
C GLY A 202 -11.05 12.75 6.96
N ASP A 203 -12.14 12.64 7.72
CA ASP A 203 -12.58 13.64 8.70
C ASP A 203 -12.08 13.36 10.13
N ASN A 204 -11.16 12.43 10.27
CA ASN A 204 -10.61 11.94 11.53
C ASN A 204 -11.66 11.35 12.50
N LYS A 205 -12.80 10.88 11.96
CA LYS A 205 -13.86 10.21 12.72
C LYS A 205 -13.95 8.76 12.35
N LEU A 206 -13.62 7.86 13.28
CA LEU A 206 -13.67 6.41 13.07
C LEU A 206 -15.07 5.96 12.65
N ILE A 207 -16.13 6.52 13.25
CA ILE A 207 -17.52 6.17 12.91
C ILE A 207 -17.86 6.47 11.44
N SER A 208 -17.30 7.55 10.86
CA SER A 208 -17.52 7.90 9.45
C SER A 208 -16.89 6.87 8.50
N VAL A 209 -15.72 6.34 8.89
CA VAL A 209 -15.04 5.27 8.15
C VAL A 209 -15.82 3.97 8.25
N ILE A 210 -16.23 3.58 9.48
CA ILE A 210 -17.06 2.38 9.71
C ILE A 210 -18.34 2.46 8.87
N ARG A 211 -18.99 3.65 8.83
CA ARG A 211 -20.19 3.87 8.01
C ARG A 211 -19.93 3.71 6.52
N SER A 212 -18.76 4.16 6.04
CA SER A 212 -18.38 4.02 4.63
C SER A 212 -18.15 2.56 4.22
N ILE A 213 -17.70 1.71 5.16
CA ILE A 213 -17.38 0.29 4.93
C ILE A 213 -18.63 -0.60 5.12
N TYR A 214 -19.34 -0.43 6.24
CA TYR A 214 -20.40 -1.35 6.69
C TYR A 214 -21.82 -0.79 6.51
N GLY A 215 -21.94 0.49 6.17
CA GLY A 215 -23.24 1.14 5.94
C GLY A 215 -23.88 1.70 7.22
N LYS A 216 -25.02 2.39 6.99
CA LYS A 216 -25.73 3.12 8.05
C LYS A 216 -26.37 2.16 9.07
N GLU A 217 -26.95 1.05 8.61
CA GLU A 217 -27.63 0.09 9.47
C GLU A 217 -26.72 -0.46 10.57
N ILE A 218 -25.48 -0.80 10.22
CA ILE A 218 -24.48 -1.26 11.21
C ILE A 218 -24.12 -0.12 12.17
N THR A 219 -23.82 1.08 11.65
CA THR A 219 -23.35 2.19 12.50
C THR A 219 -24.39 2.74 13.44
N ASP A 220 -25.69 2.70 13.08
CA ASP A 220 -26.80 3.14 13.96
C ASP A 220 -26.99 2.17 15.16
N ASN A 221 -26.38 0.98 15.12
CA ASN A 221 -26.40 -0.04 16.16
C ASN A 221 -25.05 -0.20 16.88
N LEU A 222 -24.16 0.77 16.77
CA LEU A 222 -22.87 0.80 17.47
C LEU A 222 -22.98 1.66 18.74
N ILE A 223 -22.27 1.24 19.78
CA ILE A 223 -22.06 1.97 21.03
C ILE A 223 -20.61 2.39 21.07
N GLU A 224 -20.38 3.68 21.32
CA GLU A 224 -19.03 4.19 21.51
C GLU A 224 -18.47 3.72 22.85
N VAL A 225 -17.19 3.33 22.83
CA VAL A 225 -16.43 2.94 24.02
C VAL A 225 -15.23 3.86 24.10
N ASP A 226 -15.10 4.55 25.23
CA ASP A 226 -13.93 5.34 25.57
C ASP A 226 -13.62 5.10 27.05
N TYR A 227 -12.46 4.51 27.31
CA TYR A 227 -11.97 4.18 28.64
C TYR A 227 -10.49 4.52 28.72
N GLU A 228 -10.09 5.18 29.77
CA GLU A 228 -8.69 5.55 30.04
C GLU A 228 -8.38 5.39 31.52
N ASP A 229 -7.27 4.71 31.80
CA ASP A 229 -6.65 4.67 33.13
C ASP A 229 -5.15 5.02 33.03
N GLU A 230 -4.41 4.87 34.12
CA GLU A 230 -2.97 5.19 34.17
C GLU A 230 -2.10 4.35 33.21
N LYS A 231 -2.59 3.23 32.69
CA LYS A 231 -1.81 2.25 31.91
C LYS A 231 -2.42 1.93 30.56
N ILE A 232 -3.75 2.07 30.41
CA ILE A 232 -4.48 1.57 29.25
C ILE A 232 -5.48 2.62 28.80
N LYS A 233 -5.48 2.89 27.49
CA LYS A 233 -6.51 3.63 26.80
C LYS A 233 -7.20 2.74 25.79
N ILE A 234 -8.53 2.62 25.88
CA ILE A 234 -9.36 1.84 24.96
C ILE A 234 -10.39 2.79 24.36
N SER A 235 -10.39 2.92 23.04
CA SER A 235 -11.38 3.72 22.32
C SER A 235 -11.86 3.00 21.07
N GLY A 236 -13.13 3.16 20.71
CA GLY A 236 -13.69 2.52 19.53
C GLY A 236 -15.20 2.33 19.63
N TYR A 237 -15.69 1.31 18.95
CA TYR A 237 -17.12 1.01 18.86
C TYR A 237 -17.37 -0.48 19.04
N ILE A 238 -18.45 -0.83 19.75
CA ILE A 238 -18.95 -2.19 19.90
C ILE A 238 -20.39 -2.28 19.36
N GLY A 239 -20.77 -3.43 18.83
CA GLY A 239 -22.16 -3.70 18.42
C GLY A 239 -23.10 -3.79 19.63
N ASN A 240 -24.29 -3.21 19.54
CA ASN A 240 -25.35 -3.48 20.51
C ASN A 240 -25.93 -4.90 20.33
N CYS A 241 -26.81 -5.32 21.23
CA CYS A 241 -27.39 -6.68 21.20
C CYS A 241 -28.18 -6.98 19.91
N LEU A 242 -28.68 -5.95 19.19
CA LEU A 242 -29.43 -6.13 17.95
C LEU A 242 -28.56 -6.62 16.80
N LEU A 243 -27.26 -6.30 16.81
CA LEU A 243 -26.32 -6.83 15.80
C LEU A 243 -25.97 -8.31 16.02
N TYR A 244 -26.15 -8.83 17.24
CA TYR A 244 -25.87 -10.24 17.58
C TYR A 244 -27.08 -11.16 17.42
N THR A 245 -28.28 -10.61 17.16
CA THR A 245 -29.54 -11.37 17.01
C THR A 245 -29.83 -11.82 15.59
N SER A 246 -28.83 -11.79 14.68
CA SER A 246 -28.99 -12.47 13.40
C SER A 246 -29.19 -13.96 13.65
N PRO A 247 -30.32 -14.58 13.20
CA PRO A 247 -30.54 -16.00 13.47
C PRO A 247 -29.39 -16.80 12.88
N SER A 248 -28.74 -17.62 13.75
CA SER A 248 -27.75 -18.59 13.31
C SER A 248 -28.35 -19.39 12.15
N PRO A 249 -27.71 -19.50 10.99
CA PRO A 249 -28.19 -20.39 9.96
C PRO A 249 -28.23 -21.80 10.54
N ARG A 250 -29.43 -22.40 10.62
CA ARG A 250 -29.65 -23.81 10.94
C ARG A 250 -29.17 -24.67 9.80
#